data_977095360e0a3af49a007090df0ce6da
#
_entry.id   977095360e0a3af49a007090df0ce6da
#
_cell.length_a   1.000
_cell.length_b   1.000
_cell.length_c   1.000
_cell.angle_alpha   90.00
_cell.angle_beta   90.00
_cell.angle_gamma   90.00
#
_symmetry.space_group_name_H-M   'P 1'
#
loop_
_entity.id
_entity.type
_entity.pdbx_description
1 polymer ?
#
loop_
_entity_poly.entity_id
_entity_poly.type
_entity_poly.pdbx_seq_one_letter_code
_entity_poly.pdbx_strand_id
1 'polypeptide(L)'
;MLAIVEAEIASRPGPHTLVGSSLGGWLAALAASRNPSVERLVLLAPAFRLHERWLERLAPADLDRWRREGSVEVHHHATNRPRRIGWAFFEDAASWPAYPEVKVPALCIAGRRDDTVPLQDVQAWVDRTPGARLEVVEDGHELTGSLDRLVALIREFLAVEPTGAQARS
;
A
#
# COMPACT_ATOMS: atom_id res chain seq x y z
N MET A 1 -8.51 -9.32 -4.90
CA MET A 1 -7.07 -9.04 -5.11
C MET A 1 -6.23 -9.52 -3.95
N LEU A 2 -6.60 -9.29 -2.70
CA LEU A 2 -5.85 -9.77 -1.53
C LEU A 2 -5.64 -11.30 -1.55
N ALA A 3 -6.67 -12.08 -1.87
CA ALA A 3 -6.56 -13.55 -1.98
C ALA A 3 -5.47 -14.05 -2.96
N ILE A 4 -5.17 -13.27 -4.01
CA ILE A 4 -4.08 -13.59 -4.94
C ILE A 4 -2.72 -13.41 -4.25
N VAL A 5 -2.56 -12.32 -3.50
CA VAL A 5 -1.33 -12.06 -2.73
C VAL A 5 -1.13 -13.14 -1.65
N GLU A 6 -2.19 -13.49 -0.92
CA GLU A 6 -2.16 -14.55 0.11
C GLU A 6 -1.84 -15.93 -0.49
N ALA A 7 -2.42 -16.26 -1.66
CA ALA A 7 -2.11 -17.50 -2.37
C ALA A 7 -0.65 -17.56 -2.85
N GLU A 8 -0.11 -16.44 -3.34
CA GLU A 8 1.31 -16.36 -3.75
C GLU A 8 2.25 -16.53 -2.56
N ILE A 9 1.96 -15.91 -1.42
CA ILE A 9 2.71 -16.11 -0.18
C ILE A 9 2.66 -17.58 0.25
N ALA A 10 1.47 -18.20 0.24
CA ALA A 10 1.30 -19.58 0.66
C ALA A 10 1.98 -20.60 -0.28
N SER A 11 2.19 -20.24 -1.55
CA SER A 11 2.83 -21.11 -2.54
C SER A 11 4.35 -21.20 -2.41
N ARG A 12 4.97 -20.35 -1.59
CA ARG A 12 6.43 -20.24 -1.44
C ARG A 12 6.85 -20.47 0.00
N PRO A 13 7.99 -21.14 0.26
CA PRO A 13 8.52 -21.20 1.62
C PRO A 13 8.90 -19.78 2.10
N GLY A 14 8.48 -19.43 3.34
CA GLY A 14 8.86 -18.16 3.98
C GLY A 14 10.22 -18.22 4.65
N PRO A 15 10.71 -17.11 5.21
CA PRO A 15 10.02 -15.82 5.44
C PRO A 15 9.94 -14.91 4.19
N HIS A 16 8.97 -13.99 4.20
CA HIS A 16 8.72 -13.09 3.08
C HIS A 16 8.96 -11.62 3.42
N THR A 17 9.56 -10.89 2.49
CA THR A 17 9.49 -9.44 2.43
C THR A 17 8.55 -9.02 1.32
N LEU A 18 7.52 -8.24 1.64
CA LEU A 18 6.61 -7.73 0.63
C LEU A 18 6.99 -6.30 0.23
N VAL A 19 7.01 -6.05 -1.07
CA VAL A 19 7.18 -4.72 -1.64
C VAL A 19 5.92 -4.36 -2.41
N GLY A 20 5.30 -3.25 -2.07
CA GLY A 20 4.06 -2.83 -2.72
C GLY A 20 4.02 -1.33 -2.99
N SER A 21 3.49 -0.93 -4.16
CA SER A 21 3.29 0.46 -4.52
C SER A 21 1.80 0.79 -4.60
N SER A 22 1.40 1.96 -4.10
CA SER A 22 0.05 2.48 -4.15
C SER A 22 -0.96 1.47 -3.59
N LEU A 23 -1.93 1.02 -4.38
CA LEU A 23 -2.85 -0.06 -4.03
C LEU A 23 -2.12 -1.34 -3.59
N GLY A 24 -1.01 -1.70 -4.26
CA GLY A 24 -0.18 -2.85 -3.87
C GLY A 24 0.46 -2.67 -2.49
N GLY A 25 0.76 -1.44 -2.08
CA GLY A 25 1.24 -1.13 -0.74
C GLY A 25 0.19 -1.39 0.35
N TRP A 26 -1.04 -0.96 0.13
CA TRP A 26 -2.15 -1.26 1.04
C TRP A 26 -2.45 -2.76 1.11
N LEU A 27 -2.47 -3.45 -0.04
CA LEU A 27 -2.65 -4.91 -0.09
C LEU A 27 -1.51 -5.68 0.61
N ALA A 28 -0.26 -5.21 0.49
CA ALA A 28 0.88 -5.79 1.19
C ALA A 28 0.75 -5.64 2.71
N ALA A 29 0.29 -4.48 3.19
CA ALA A 29 0.02 -4.26 4.61
C ALA A 29 -1.15 -5.14 5.11
N LEU A 30 -2.24 -5.29 4.33
CA LEU A 30 -3.33 -6.22 4.63
C LEU A 30 -2.84 -7.68 4.70
N ALA A 31 -2.05 -8.12 3.73
CA ALA A 31 -1.50 -9.48 3.74
C ALA A 31 -0.59 -9.72 4.95
N ALA A 32 0.27 -8.77 5.29
CA ALA A 32 1.17 -8.87 6.46
C ALA A 32 0.41 -8.89 7.79
N SER A 33 -0.71 -8.18 7.91
CA SER A 33 -1.54 -8.21 9.12
C SER A 33 -2.19 -9.58 9.39
N ARG A 34 -2.23 -10.44 8.38
CA ARG A 34 -2.93 -11.74 8.39
C ARG A 34 -2.00 -12.95 8.24
N ASN A 35 -0.77 -12.73 7.79
CA ASN A 35 0.15 -13.82 7.48
C ASN A 35 1.46 -13.70 8.27
N PRO A 36 1.71 -14.61 9.24
CA PRO A 36 2.89 -14.57 10.09
C PRO A 36 4.20 -14.90 9.36
N SER A 37 4.16 -15.40 8.13
CA SER A 37 5.37 -15.61 7.32
C SER A 37 5.89 -14.34 6.66
N VAL A 38 5.15 -13.24 6.72
CA VAL A 38 5.64 -11.93 6.29
C VAL A 38 6.43 -11.31 7.45
N GLU A 39 7.70 -10.99 7.20
CA GLU A 39 8.60 -10.45 8.23
C GLU A 39 8.97 -9.00 8.01
N ARG A 40 8.79 -8.47 6.80
CA ARG A 40 9.13 -7.07 6.45
C ARG A 40 8.21 -6.51 5.38
N LEU A 41 8.04 -5.19 5.40
CA LEU A 41 7.29 -4.43 4.39
C LEU A 41 8.11 -3.28 3.82
N VAL A 42 8.04 -3.10 2.51
CA VAL A 42 8.45 -1.87 1.82
C VAL A 42 7.24 -1.33 1.07
N LEU A 43 6.76 -0.16 1.46
CA LEU A 43 5.52 0.43 0.98
C LEU A 43 5.83 1.75 0.27
N LEU A 44 5.57 1.80 -1.03
CA LEU A 44 5.81 2.96 -1.88
C LEU A 44 4.50 3.70 -2.13
N ALA A 45 4.34 4.91 -1.62
CA ALA A 45 3.12 5.70 -1.71
C ALA A 45 1.85 4.86 -1.43
N PRO A 46 1.78 4.10 -0.29
CA PRO A 46 0.71 3.13 -0.06
C PRO A 46 -0.67 3.80 0.01
N ALA A 47 -1.64 3.26 -0.73
CA ALA A 47 -3.00 3.80 -0.84
C ALA A 47 -3.84 3.51 0.41
N PHE A 48 -3.38 3.95 1.59
CA PHE A 48 -4.18 3.89 2.80
C PHE A 48 -5.46 4.70 2.68
N ARG A 49 -6.50 4.33 3.41
CA ARG A 49 -7.83 4.94 3.33
C ARG A 49 -8.43 4.94 1.92
N LEU A 50 -8.15 3.88 1.15
CA LEU A 50 -8.55 3.82 -0.26
C LEU A 50 -10.04 4.11 -0.46
N HIS A 51 -10.92 3.45 0.29
CA HIS A 51 -12.37 3.62 0.17
C HIS A 51 -12.81 5.03 0.57
N GLU A 52 -12.34 5.54 1.72
CA GLU A 52 -12.66 6.87 2.23
C GLU A 52 -12.18 7.96 1.27
N ARG A 53 -11.00 7.78 0.65
CA ARG A 53 -10.46 8.72 -0.34
C ARG A 53 -11.35 8.82 -1.59
N TRP A 54 -11.95 7.72 -2.04
CA TRP A 54 -12.91 7.77 -3.12
C TRP A 54 -14.19 8.52 -2.71
N LEU A 55 -14.69 8.29 -1.49
CA LEU A 55 -15.85 9.03 -0.95
C LEU A 55 -15.58 10.52 -0.83
N GLU A 56 -14.38 10.92 -0.44
CA GLU A 56 -13.97 12.32 -0.31
C GLU A 56 -13.81 13.03 -1.67
N ARG A 57 -13.43 12.28 -2.72
CA ARG A 57 -13.12 12.84 -4.05
C ARG A 57 -14.30 12.89 -4.99
N LEU A 58 -15.25 11.98 -4.88
CA LEU A 58 -16.37 11.87 -5.79
C LEU A 58 -17.63 12.50 -5.21
N ALA A 59 -18.34 13.26 -6.04
CA ALA A 59 -19.67 13.72 -5.68
C ALA A 59 -20.63 12.52 -5.51
N PRO A 60 -21.66 12.62 -4.65
CA PRO A 60 -22.65 11.54 -4.49
C PRO A 60 -23.28 11.06 -5.80
N ALA A 61 -23.56 11.97 -6.73
CA ALA A 61 -24.12 11.63 -8.04
C ALA A 61 -23.15 10.80 -8.90
N ASP A 62 -21.84 10.99 -8.77
CA ASP A 62 -20.83 10.20 -9.49
C ASP A 62 -20.70 8.80 -8.90
N LEU A 63 -20.78 8.67 -7.56
CA LEU A 63 -20.84 7.38 -6.88
C LEU A 63 -22.09 6.59 -7.29
N ASP A 64 -23.25 7.24 -7.31
CA ASP A 64 -24.51 6.62 -7.76
C ASP A 64 -24.43 6.20 -9.23
N ARG A 65 -23.80 7.00 -10.08
CA ARG A 65 -23.58 6.66 -11.48
C ARG A 65 -22.67 5.42 -11.58
N TRP A 66 -21.54 5.42 -10.88
CA TRP A 66 -20.61 4.29 -10.86
C TRP A 66 -21.29 3.00 -10.40
N ARG A 67 -22.12 3.09 -9.34
CA ARG A 67 -22.89 1.96 -8.84
C ARG A 67 -23.86 1.41 -9.90
N ARG A 68 -24.60 2.28 -10.59
CA ARG A 68 -25.56 1.86 -11.63
C ARG A 68 -24.87 1.28 -12.85
N GLU A 69 -23.77 1.87 -13.29
CA GLU A 69 -23.03 1.46 -14.48
C GLU A 69 -22.10 0.26 -14.21
N GLY A 70 -21.90 -0.09 -12.93
CA GLY A 70 -21.08 -1.20 -12.49
C GLY A 70 -19.58 -0.98 -12.63
N SER A 71 -19.13 0.09 -13.31
CA SER A 71 -17.72 0.44 -13.45
C SER A 71 -17.52 1.91 -13.81
N VAL A 72 -16.36 2.46 -13.45
CA VAL A 72 -15.91 3.80 -13.83
C VAL A 72 -14.57 3.72 -14.55
N GLU A 73 -14.38 4.60 -15.51
CA GLU A 73 -13.07 4.76 -16.15
C GLU A 73 -12.22 5.73 -15.34
N VAL A 74 -10.99 5.31 -15.05
CA VAL A 74 -9.99 6.12 -14.37
C VAL A 74 -8.70 6.15 -15.18
N HIS A 75 -7.99 7.26 -15.11
CA HIS A 75 -6.66 7.34 -15.72
C HIS A 75 -5.65 6.54 -14.89
N HIS A 76 -5.00 5.56 -15.52
CA HIS A 76 -3.96 4.76 -14.89
C HIS A 76 -2.58 5.38 -15.19
N HIS A 77 -2.01 6.08 -14.22
CA HIS A 77 -0.80 6.88 -14.39
C HIS A 77 0.38 6.05 -14.93
N ALA A 78 0.68 4.91 -14.35
CA ALA A 78 1.82 4.08 -14.75
C ALA A 78 1.79 3.58 -16.21
N THR A 79 0.60 3.44 -16.82
CA THR A 79 0.46 3.01 -18.21
C THR A 79 0.01 4.12 -19.14
N ASN A 80 -0.29 5.30 -18.59
CA ASN A 80 -0.88 6.46 -19.30
C ASN A 80 -2.09 6.08 -20.15
N ARG A 81 -2.94 5.18 -19.65
CA ARG A 81 -4.12 4.65 -20.36
C ARG A 81 -5.33 4.63 -19.44
N PRO A 82 -6.54 4.79 -19.98
CA PRO A 82 -7.73 4.57 -19.20
C PRO A 82 -7.85 3.10 -18.76
N ARG A 83 -8.32 2.91 -17.53
CA ARG A 83 -8.64 1.60 -16.95
C ARG A 83 -10.03 1.65 -16.33
N ARG A 84 -10.77 0.57 -16.44
CA ARG A 84 -12.07 0.44 -15.78
C ARG A 84 -11.90 -0.19 -14.40
N ILE A 85 -12.48 0.48 -13.40
CA ILE A 85 -12.59 -0.03 -12.04
C ILE A 85 -14.04 -0.41 -11.80
N GLY A 86 -14.29 -1.67 -11.44
CA GLY A 86 -15.61 -2.18 -11.13
C GLY A 86 -16.13 -1.68 -9.78
N TRP A 87 -17.44 -1.47 -9.67
CA TRP A 87 -18.09 -1.10 -8.41
C TRP A 87 -17.82 -2.13 -7.29
N ALA A 88 -17.79 -3.43 -7.64
CA ALA A 88 -17.47 -4.51 -6.69
C ALA A 88 -16.08 -4.34 -6.02
N PHE A 89 -15.10 -3.73 -6.72
CA PHE A 89 -13.81 -3.42 -6.11
C PHE A 89 -13.94 -2.35 -5.02
N PHE A 90 -14.76 -1.32 -5.25
CA PHE A 90 -15.02 -0.27 -4.28
C PHE A 90 -15.75 -0.80 -3.03
N GLU A 91 -16.76 -1.69 -3.25
CA GLU A 91 -17.47 -2.35 -2.13
C GLU A 91 -16.55 -3.29 -1.35
N ASP A 92 -15.72 -4.07 -2.03
CA ASP A 92 -14.71 -4.94 -1.38
C ASP A 92 -13.74 -4.10 -0.53
N ALA A 93 -13.26 -2.97 -1.05
CA ALA A 93 -12.35 -2.08 -0.32
C ALA A 93 -12.97 -1.55 1.00
N ALA A 94 -14.28 -1.32 1.04
CA ALA A 94 -15.00 -0.89 2.24
C ALA A 94 -14.99 -1.92 3.38
N SER A 95 -14.80 -3.20 3.06
CA SER A 95 -14.78 -4.29 4.03
C SER A 95 -13.42 -4.47 4.74
N TRP A 96 -12.39 -3.78 4.28
CA TRP A 96 -11.04 -3.90 4.80
C TRP A 96 -10.62 -2.67 5.62
N PRO A 97 -9.75 -2.84 6.64
CA PRO A 97 -9.29 -1.70 7.43
C PRO A 97 -8.52 -0.69 6.55
N ALA A 98 -8.89 0.57 6.70
CA ALA A 98 -8.21 1.69 6.04
C ALA A 98 -6.71 1.76 6.40
N TYR A 99 -6.40 1.38 7.64
CA TYR A 99 -5.06 1.29 8.22
C TYR A 99 -4.84 -0.10 8.82
N PRO A 100 -4.30 -1.05 8.04
CA PRO A 100 -4.02 -2.39 8.55
C PRO A 100 -3.02 -2.38 9.71
N GLU A 101 -3.30 -3.13 10.76
CA GLU A 101 -2.39 -3.31 11.88
C GLU A 101 -1.31 -4.32 11.54
N VAL A 102 -0.04 -3.89 11.51
CA VAL A 102 1.12 -4.77 11.27
C VAL A 102 2.08 -4.73 12.45
N LYS A 103 2.74 -5.86 12.69
CA LYS A 103 3.70 -6.05 13.80
C LYS A 103 5.13 -6.25 13.30
N VAL A 104 5.35 -6.13 12.01
CA VAL A 104 6.65 -6.34 11.38
C VAL A 104 7.29 -5.00 11.01
N PRO A 105 8.62 -4.91 10.95
CA PRO A 105 9.30 -3.73 10.47
C PRO A 105 8.81 -3.30 9.10
N ALA A 106 8.54 -2.02 8.93
CA ALA A 106 8.03 -1.46 7.68
C ALA A 106 8.76 -0.18 7.29
N LEU A 107 9.14 -0.07 6.03
CA LEU A 107 9.62 1.14 5.41
C LEU A 107 8.53 1.70 4.50
N CYS A 108 8.01 2.90 4.83
CA CYS A 108 7.15 3.67 3.92
C CYS A 108 8.00 4.73 3.21
N ILE A 109 7.86 4.85 1.90
CA ILE A 109 8.44 5.94 1.13
C ILE A 109 7.29 6.68 0.44
N ALA A 110 7.18 7.99 0.68
CA ALA A 110 6.10 8.82 0.13
C ALA A 110 6.65 10.08 -0.53
N GLY A 111 5.97 10.51 -1.60
CA GLY A 111 6.28 11.75 -2.28
C GLY A 111 5.68 12.95 -1.55
N ARG A 112 6.47 14.03 -1.37
CA ARG A 112 5.96 15.26 -0.76
C ARG A 112 4.88 15.94 -1.60
N ARG A 113 4.94 15.76 -2.92
CA ARG A 113 4.02 16.34 -3.90
C ARG A 113 3.03 15.30 -4.46
N ASP A 114 2.79 14.21 -3.70
CA ASP A 114 1.79 13.21 -4.06
C ASP A 114 0.38 13.81 -3.94
N ASP A 115 -0.30 13.97 -5.08
CA ASP A 115 -1.68 14.46 -5.18
C ASP A 115 -2.72 13.33 -5.17
N THR A 116 -2.26 12.09 -5.22
CA THR A 116 -3.09 10.88 -5.23
C THR A 116 -3.27 10.30 -3.85
N VAL A 117 -2.15 10.10 -3.13
CA VAL A 117 -2.15 9.63 -1.74
C VAL A 117 -1.53 10.72 -0.85
N PRO A 118 -2.32 11.41 -0.03
CA PRO A 118 -1.79 12.46 0.84
C PRO A 118 -0.73 11.90 1.81
N LEU A 119 0.37 12.63 1.94
CA LEU A 119 1.45 12.29 2.87
C LEU A 119 0.94 12.08 4.30
N GLN A 120 -0.06 12.85 4.72
CA GLN A 120 -0.66 12.73 6.05
C GLN A 120 -1.32 11.36 6.31
N ASP A 121 -1.86 10.71 5.28
CA ASP A 121 -2.47 9.39 5.45
C ASP A 121 -1.38 8.33 5.67
N VAL A 122 -0.23 8.45 4.99
CA VAL A 122 0.92 7.58 5.20
C VAL A 122 1.54 7.81 6.58
N GLN A 123 1.72 9.09 6.96
CA GLN A 123 2.24 9.46 8.29
C GLN A 123 1.32 8.90 9.40
N ALA A 124 0.00 9.06 9.26
CA ALA A 124 -0.95 8.59 10.24
C ALA A 124 -0.94 7.05 10.42
N TRP A 125 -0.57 6.29 9.40
CA TRP A 125 -0.35 4.85 9.52
C TRP A 125 0.97 4.55 10.24
N VAL A 126 2.05 5.24 9.87
CA VAL A 126 3.37 5.06 10.50
C VAL A 126 3.33 5.37 11.99
N ASP A 127 2.68 6.48 12.39
CA ASP A 127 2.58 6.92 13.79
C ASP A 127 1.91 5.89 14.72
N ARG A 128 1.06 5.03 14.17
CA ARG A 128 0.35 3.96 14.90
C ARG A 128 0.91 2.57 14.70
N THR A 129 1.99 2.43 13.92
CA THR A 129 2.60 1.14 13.59
C THR A 129 4.00 1.03 14.20
N PRO A 130 4.17 0.35 15.33
CA PRO A 130 5.48 0.15 15.94
C PRO A 130 6.44 -0.53 14.97
N GLY A 131 7.66 0.03 14.82
CA GLY A 131 8.65 -0.49 13.87
C GLY A 131 8.50 -0.02 12.44
N ALA A 132 7.49 0.81 12.12
CA ALA A 132 7.39 1.49 10.85
C ALA A 132 8.21 2.79 10.86
N ARG A 133 8.82 3.10 9.70
CA ARG A 133 9.47 4.40 9.46
C ARG A 133 8.98 5.02 8.16
N LEU A 134 8.92 6.34 8.10
CA LEU A 134 8.56 7.10 6.91
C LEU A 134 9.79 7.85 6.38
N GLU A 135 10.03 7.68 5.08
CA GLU A 135 10.96 8.47 4.30
C GLU A 135 10.18 9.32 3.29
N VAL A 136 10.42 10.60 3.27
CA VAL A 136 9.74 11.53 2.36
C VAL A 136 10.72 11.99 1.30
N VAL A 137 10.33 11.84 0.03
CA VAL A 137 11.13 12.28 -1.11
C VAL A 137 10.46 13.45 -1.85
N GLU A 138 11.24 14.27 -2.55
CA GLU A 138 10.74 15.41 -3.33
C GLU A 138 10.18 14.95 -4.69
N ASP A 139 9.09 14.17 -4.65
CA ASP A 139 8.49 13.54 -5.82
C ASP A 139 6.95 13.54 -5.74
N GLY A 140 6.28 13.14 -6.81
CA GLY A 140 4.85 12.86 -6.87
C GLY A 140 4.54 11.40 -6.52
N HIS A 141 3.32 10.94 -6.90
CA HIS A 141 2.80 9.60 -6.61
C HIS A 141 3.67 8.46 -7.17
N GLU A 142 4.18 8.63 -8.38
CA GLU A 142 4.92 7.60 -9.11
C GLU A 142 6.34 7.36 -8.58
N LEU A 143 6.91 8.30 -7.82
CA LEU A 143 8.25 8.25 -7.21
C LEU A 143 9.39 8.01 -8.22
N THR A 144 9.13 8.24 -9.52
CA THR A 144 10.07 7.92 -10.60
C THR A 144 11.27 8.87 -10.70
N GLY A 145 11.12 10.10 -10.21
CA GLY A 145 12.21 11.08 -10.11
C GLY A 145 13.20 10.78 -8.98
N SER A 146 12.86 9.86 -8.08
CA SER A 146 13.62 9.56 -6.87
C SER A 146 14.20 8.14 -6.83
N LEU A 147 14.27 7.43 -7.97
CA LEU A 147 14.60 6.00 -8.03
C LEU A 147 15.91 5.64 -7.32
N ASP A 148 16.99 6.39 -7.51
CA ASP A 148 18.26 6.12 -6.87
C ASP A 148 18.16 6.22 -5.33
N ARG A 149 17.39 7.21 -4.85
CA ARG A 149 17.13 7.37 -3.41
C ARG A 149 16.29 6.22 -2.88
N LEU A 150 15.25 5.80 -3.61
CA LEU A 150 14.43 4.64 -3.23
C LEU A 150 15.29 3.38 -3.09
N VAL A 151 16.13 3.10 -4.09
CA VAL A 151 17.01 1.93 -4.07
C VAL A 151 17.96 1.97 -2.87
N ALA A 152 18.53 3.13 -2.56
CA ALA A 152 19.42 3.29 -1.41
C ALA A 152 18.69 3.02 -0.08
N LEU A 153 17.49 3.62 0.12
CA LEU A 153 16.66 3.45 1.31
C LEU A 153 16.21 2.00 1.50
N ILE A 154 15.78 1.35 0.41
CA ILE A 154 15.35 -0.05 0.46
C ILE A 154 16.53 -0.97 0.81
N ARG A 155 17.70 -0.77 0.19
CA ARG A 155 18.90 -1.55 0.51
C ARG A 155 19.32 -1.39 1.96
N GLU A 156 19.33 -0.16 2.47
CA GLU A 156 19.62 0.12 3.88
C GLU A 156 18.65 -0.61 4.82
N PHE A 157 17.33 -0.51 4.52
CA PHE A 157 16.30 -1.17 5.31
C PHE A 157 16.43 -2.70 5.30
N LEU A 158 16.76 -3.30 4.16
CA LEU A 158 16.90 -4.74 4.02
C LEU A 158 18.21 -5.29 4.60
N ALA A 159 19.24 -4.47 4.72
CA ALA A 159 20.53 -4.86 5.33
C ALA A 159 20.46 -5.00 6.86
N VAL A 160 19.46 -4.39 7.52
CA VAL A 160 19.28 -4.51 8.97
C VAL A 160 18.56 -5.82 9.27
N GLU A 161 19.14 -6.70 10.11
CA GLU A 161 18.48 -7.92 10.57
C GLU A 161 17.17 -7.59 11.33
N PRO A 162 16.05 -8.34 11.14
CA PRO A 162 14.85 -8.12 11.90
C PRO A 162 15.13 -8.33 13.40
N THR A 163 14.86 -7.32 14.20
CA THR A 163 14.97 -7.43 15.65
C THR A 163 13.88 -8.39 16.15
N GLY A 164 14.19 -9.68 16.27
CA GLY A 164 13.21 -10.69 16.70
C GLY A 164 13.55 -12.14 16.30
N ALA A 165 14.65 -12.37 15.57
CA ALA A 165 15.06 -13.73 15.19
C ALA A 165 15.74 -14.52 16.32
N GLN A 166 15.77 -14.00 17.56
CA GLN A 166 16.26 -14.75 18.72
C GLN A 166 15.09 -15.47 19.39
N ALA A 167 15.11 -16.80 19.31
CA ALA A 167 14.35 -17.82 20.01
C ALA A 167 13.24 -18.52 19.21
N ARG A 168 13.63 -19.26 18.21
CA ARG A 168 12.95 -20.53 17.88
C ARG A 168 14.04 -21.59 17.70
N SER A 169 14.55 -22.08 18.84
CA SER A 169 15.30 -23.33 18.94
C SER A 169 14.36 -24.44 19.33
#